data_08c8a1eb9cac7404a0a655a33ff4abe8
#
_entry.id   08c8a1eb9cac7404a0a655a33ff4abe8
#
_cell.length_a   1.000
_cell.length_b   1.000
_cell.length_c   1.000
_cell.angle_alpha   90.00
_cell.angle_beta   90.00
_cell.angle_gamma   90.00
#
_symmetry.space_group_name_H-M   'P 1'
#
loop_
_entity.id
_entity.type
_entity.pdbx_description
1 polymer ?
#
loop_
_entity_poly.entity_id
_entity_poly.type
_entity_poly.pdbx_seq_one_letter_code
_entity_poly.pdbx_strand_id
1 'polypeptide(L)'
;MDREVYIKGGLRTPIGVVHGQYKEILPEVLGSRILNQLRHAYRLESVDSVICGNATGTGGNIGRLMTLMSRFPDTVPAMTVDTQCASGGMSVAWAYAQIKAGISHTVIAGGIESASLQPKRSYAALDRREGDYYVAQFSPHEISSDAMLWGAERTIKKHAVNDEEMKYHVLRSHRLAQEAKEKRVLDPYVLPVIVHQRYCIDQCIRKTMSASLLNRMKPILGKGTQVTAGNACLTHDGAAFLVVTDTPSEFRIAHIESWAGNPLYSPEGAWLSTELLLNRTQMSMDDIDVIEWNEAFAVIDVLFARTYPNQLDKYNRLGGALAYGHPYGASGAIILLHAMAALQACQGKYAICAIAGAGGTGVAILLERME
;
A
#
# COMPACT_ATOMS: atom_id res chain seq x y z
N MET A 1 3.55 -17.75 26.41
CA MET A 1 3.87 -18.52 25.21
C MET A 1 4.02 -17.53 24.06
N ASP A 2 5.07 -17.62 23.28
CA ASP A 2 5.27 -16.77 22.09
C ASP A 2 4.30 -17.26 20.99
N ARG A 3 3.29 -16.45 20.66
CA ARG A 3 2.28 -16.81 19.67
C ARG A 3 2.80 -16.54 18.27
N GLU A 4 2.65 -17.49 17.38
CA GLU A 4 2.88 -17.25 15.97
C GLU A 4 1.68 -16.52 15.35
N VAL A 5 1.94 -15.71 14.32
CA VAL A 5 0.92 -14.90 13.65
C VAL A 5 0.91 -15.21 12.17
N TYR A 6 -0.27 -15.50 11.65
CA TYR A 6 -0.46 -15.92 10.26
C TYR A 6 -1.41 -15.01 9.52
N ILE A 7 -1.31 -15.00 8.21
CA ILE A 7 -2.32 -14.45 7.30
C ILE A 7 -3.09 -15.63 6.71
N LYS A 8 -4.35 -15.78 7.12
CA LYS A 8 -5.25 -16.82 6.61
C LYS A 8 -5.64 -16.57 5.14
N GLY A 9 -5.62 -15.31 4.72
CA GLY A 9 -5.87 -14.83 3.39
C GLY A 9 -6.34 -13.39 3.39
N GLY A 10 -6.78 -12.90 2.24
CA GLY A 10 -7.22 -11.52 2.10
C GLY A 10 -7.76 -11.23 0.72
N LEU A 11 -8.32 -10.04 0.56
CA LEU A 11 -8.88 -9.56 -0.69
C LEU A 11 -8.60 -8.07 -0.88
N ARG A 12 -8.44 -7.67 -2.14
CA ARG A 12 -8.49 -6.27 -2.57
C ARG A 12 -9.58 -6.03 -3.61
N THR A 13 -10.03 -4.80 -3.72
CA THR A 13 -10.79 -4.40 -4.90
C THR A 13 -9.86 -4.21 -6.11
N PRO A 14 -10.37 -4.21 -7.34
CA PRO A 14 -9.69 -3.51 -8.43
C PRO A 14 -9.38 -2.07 -8.02
N ILE A 15 -8.28 -1.51 -8.50
CA ILE A 15 -7.85 -0.15 -8.16
C ILE A 15 -8.40 0.82 -9.20
N GLY A 16 -9.11 1.86 -8.73
CA GLY A 16 -9.68 2.92 -9.55
C GLY A 16 -8.78 4.14 -9.63
N VAL A 17 -8.81 4.85 -10.76
CA VAL A 17 -8.26 6.21 -10.85
C VAL A 17 -9.22 7.21 -10.19
N VAL A 18 -8.69 8.33 -9.72
CA VAL A 18 -9.51 9.43 -9.21
C VAL A 18 -10.60 9.84 -10.24
N HIS A 19 -11.83 10.01 -9.75
CA HIS A 19 -13.03 10.27 -10.56
C HIS A 19 -13.34 9.18 -11.61
N GLY A 20 -12.78 7.97 -11.43
CA GLY A 20 -13.00 6.81 -12.28
C GLY A 20 -14.20 5.97 -11.87
N GLN A 21 -14.01 4.66 -11.85
CA GLN A 21 -15.09 3.67 -11.61
C GLN A 21 -15.73 3.75 -10.20
N TYR A 22 -15.05 4.34 -9.22
CA TYR A 22 -15.54 4.46 -7.84
C TYR A 22 -15.96 5.88 -7.44
N LYS A 23 -16.03 6.83 -8.38
CA LYS A 23 -16.32 8.25 -8.11
C LYS A 23 -17.60 8.52 -7.30
N GLU A 24 -18.53 7.57 -7.27
CA GLU A 24 -19.82 7.66 -6.57
C GLU A 24 -19.96 6.61 -5.45
N ILE A 25 -18.91 5.82 -5.20
CA ILE A 25 -18.94 4.76 -4.19
C ILE A 25 -18.19 5.22 -2.94
N LEU A 26 -18.93 5.39 -1.86
CA LEU A 26 -18.34 5.75 -0.57
C LEU A 26 -17.29 4.71 -0.16
N PRO A 27 -16.13 5.12 0.35
CA PRO A 27 -15.05 4.19 0.71
C PRO A 27 -15.48 3.15 1.74
N GLU A 28 -16.30 3.52 2.74
CA GLU A 28 -16.85 2.59 3.74
C GLU A 28 -17.76 1.53 3.11
N VAL A 29 -18.48 1.84 2.04
CA VAL A 29 -19.28 0.86 1.28
C VAL A 29 -18.36 -0.12 0.56
N LEU A 30 -17.26 0.37 -0.03
CA LEU A 30 -16.30 -0.47 -0.71
C LEU A 30 -15.60 -1.42 0.28
N GLY A 31 -15.19 -0.90 1.43
CA GLY A 31 -14.58 -1.69 2.51
C GLY A 31 -15.54 -2.73 3.10
N SER A 32 -16.81 -2.36 3.36
CA SER A 32 -17.80 -3.30 3.89
C SER A 32 -18.08 -4.49 2.96
N ARG A 33 -17.97 -4.30 1.63
CA ARG A 33 -18.06 -5.40 0.65
C ARG A 33 -16.93 -6.42 0.83
N ILE A 34 -15.70 -5.95 1.05
CA ILE A 34 -14.56 -6.85 1.34
C ILE A 34 -14.78 -7.58 2.66
N LEU A 35 -15.16 -6.87 3.74
CA LEU A 35 -15.45 -7.50 5.03
C LEU A 35 -16.49 -8.62 4.89
N ASN A 36 -17.57 -8.37 4.17
CA ASN A 36 -18.62 -9.36 3.93
C ASN A 36 -18.10 -10.58 3.15
N GLN A 37 -17.24 -10.35 2.15
CA GLN A 37 -16.66 -11.44 1.38
C GLN A 37 -15.65 -12.26 2.21
N LEU A 38 -14.80 -11.61 3.01
CA LEU A 38 -13.87 -12.29 3.92
C LEU A 38 -14.64 -13.11 4.97
N ARG A 39 -15.72 -12.52 5.55
CA ARG A 39 -16.61 -13.22 6.47
C ARG A 39 -17.15 -14.51 5.84
N HIS A 40 -17.62 -14.45 4.61
CA HIS A 40 -18.17 -15.60 3.89
C HIS A 40 -17.07 -16.62 3.51
N ALA A 41 -15.98 -16.17 2.88
CA ALA A 41 -14.91 -17.03 2.36
C ALA A 41 -14.19 -17.82 3.48
N TYR A 42 -13.97 -17.19 4.63
CA TYR A 42 -13.27 -17.81 5.78
C TYR A 42 -14.20 -18.28 6.88
N ARG A 43 -15.54 -18.24 6.67
CA ARG A 43 -16.57 -18.66 7.64
C ARG A 43 -16.40 -18.00 9.01
N LEU A 44 -16.15 -16.69 9.02
CA LEU A 44 -15.96 -15.91 10.23
C LEU A 44 -17.32 -15.44 10.76
N GLU A 45 -17.76 -15.93 11.89
CA GLU A 45 -18.97 -15.42 12.54
C GLU A 45 -18.71 -14.06 13.19
N SER A 46 -17.56 -13.93 13.83
CA SER A 46 -17.05 -12.71 14.45
C SER A 46 -15.52 -12.66 14.29
N VAL A 47 -14.94 -11.51 14.64
CA VAL A 47 -13.49 -11.29 14.78
C VAL A 47 -13.26 -10.42 16.01
N ASP A 48 -12.04 -10.45 16.57
CA ASP A 48 -11.74 -9.68 17.79
C ASP A 48 -11.66 -8.19 17.51
N SER A 49 -11.22 -7.79 16.31
CA SER A 49 -11.24 -6.40 15.88
C SER A 49 -11.08 -6.23 14.38
N VAL A 50 -11.40 -5.02 13.87
CA VAL A 50 -11.08 -4.55 12.52
C VAL A 50 -10.18 -3.33 12.63
N ILE A 51 -9.02 -3.36 11.95
CA ILE A 51 -8.07 -2.25 11.90
C ILE A 51 -7.94 -1.75 10.47
N CYS A 52 -8.33 -0.50 10.24
CA CYS A 52 -8.44 0.11 8.92
C CYS A 52 -7.45 1.25 8.75
N GLY A 53 -6.52 1.13 7.82
CA GLY A 53 -5.70 2.23 7.34
C GLY A 53 -6.53 3.18 6.47
N ASN A 54 -6.42 4.49 6.72
CA ASN A 54 -7.03 5.52 5.88
C ASN A 54 -6.29 6.85 6.10
N ALA A 55 -5.86 7.51 5.02
CA ALA A 55 -5.03 8.71 5.07
C ALA A 55 -5.80 9.99 4.65
N THR A 56 -6.62 9.92 3.62
CA THR A 56 -7.29 11.10 3.05
C THR A 56 -8.78 11.16 3.35
N GLY A 57 -9.29 10.22 4.13
CA GLY A 57 -10.70 10.05 4.39
C GLY A 57 -11.36 11.19 5.16
N THR A 58 -12.65 11.02 5.41
CA THR A 58 -13.54 12.00 6.02
C THR A 58 -13.17 12.42 7.45
N GLY A 59 -12.21 11.74 8.06
CA GLY A 59 -11.92 11.83 9.49
C GLY A 59 -12.86 10.93 10.31
N GLY A 60 -12.69 10.94 11.61
CA GLY A 60 -13.41 10.03 12.49
C GLY A 60 -12.92 8.58 12.35
N ASN A 61 -13.74 7.64 12.77
CA ASN A 61 -13.42 6.21 12.72
C ASN A 61 -14.15 5.54 11.54
N ILE A 62 -13.66 5.75 10.32
CA ILE A 62 -14.22 5.13 9.12
C ILE A 62 -14.14 3.60 9.17
N GLY A 63 -13.13 3.02 9.84
CA GLY A 63 -13.04 1.59 10.08
C GLY A 63 -14.24 1.07 10.88
N ARG A 64 -14.70 1.82 11.90
CA ARG A 64 -15.90 1.47 12.65
C ARG A 64 -17.16 1.60 11.80
N LEU A 65 -17.29 2.68 11.05
CA LEU A 65 -18.45 2.89 10.15
C LEU A 65 -18.56 1.74 9.14
N MET A 66 -17.46 1.40 8.49
CA MET A 66 -17.38 0.29 7.55
C MET A 66 -17.78 -1.05 8.20
N THR A 67 -17.32 -1.31 9.44
CA THR A 67 -17.65 -2.54 10.17
C THR A 67 -19.13 -2.63 10.49
N LEU A 68 -19.75 -1.53 10.93
CA LEU A 68 -21.19 -1.44 11.17
C LEU A 68 -22.04 -1.60 9.90
N MET A 69 -21.51 -1.23 8.73
CA MET A 69 -22.16 -1.46 7.44
C MET A 69 -21.98 -2.89 6.91
N SER A 70 -21.12 -3.67 7.53
CA SER A 70 -20.87 -5.06 7.17
C SER A 70 -21.87 -6.01 7.85
N ARG A 71 -21.70 -7.32 7.64
CA ARG A 71 -22.48 -8.37 8.30
C ARG A 71 -21.82 -8.90 9.57
N PHE A 72 -20.76 -8.28 10.05
CA PHE A 72 -20.21 -8.58 11.36
C PHE A 72 -21.11 -8.04 12.46
N PRO A 73 -21.12 -8.67 13.66
CA PRO A 73 -21.87 -8.15 14.80
C PRO A 73 -21.42 -6.73 15.20
N ASP A 74 -22.36 -5.92 15.67
CA ASP A 74 -22.07 -4.57 16.17
C ASP A 74 -21.10 -4.55 17.38
N THR A 75 -20.92 -5.70 18.03
CA THR A 75 -19.98 -5.89 19.13
C THR A 75 -18.52 -5.97 18.68
N VAL A 76 -18.24 -6.13 17.38
CA VAL A 76 -16.86 -6.14 16.86
C VAL A 76 -16.26 -4.74 16.94
N PRO A 77 -15.23 -4.51 17.75
CA PRO A 77 -14.56 -3.22 17.83
C PRO A 77 -13.79 -2.94 16.54
N ALA A 78 -13.65 -1.66 16.20
CA ALA A 78 -12.85 -1.27 15.05
C ALA A 78 -12.18 0.07 15.28
N MET A 79 -11.01 0.27 14.64
CA MET A 79 -10.26 1.52 14.68
C MET A 79 -9.75 1.91 13.30
N THR A 80 -9.45 3.19 13.15
CA THR A 80 -8.77 3.74 11.97
C THR A 80 -7.37 4.19 12.34
N VAL A 81 -6.40 3.84 11.51
CA VAL A 81 -4.99 4.21 11.65
C VAL A 81 -4.59 5.12 10.49
N ASP A 82 -3.95 6.24 10.79
CA ASP A 82 -3.34 7.13 9.82
C ASP A 82 -1.82 7.24 10.08
N THR A 83 -1.05 6.63 9.22
CA THR A 83 0.38 6.81 9.02
C THR A 83 0.64 7.11 7.55
N GLN A 84 -0.25 7.85 6.93
CA GLN A 84 -0.25 8.21 5.53
C GLN A 84 -0.23 6.94 4.63
N CYS A 85 0.64 6.87 3.63
CA CYS A 85 0.76 5.72 2.73
C CYS A 85 1.06 4.40 3.45
N ALA A 86 1.69 4.44 4.61
CA ALA A 86 2.02 3.24 5.40
C ALA A 86 0.83 2.69 6.24
N SER A 87 -0.32 3.37 6.26
CA SER A 87 -1.46 3.05 7.14
C SER A 87 -1.92 1.59 7.04
N GLY A 88 -2.01 1.04 5.81
CA GLY A 88 -2.40 -0.36 5.60
C GLY A 88 -1.39 -1.37 6.16
N GLY A 89 -0.09 -1.09 6.02
CA GLY A 89 0.97 -1.90 6.62
C GLY A 89 0.99 -1.79 8.15
N MET A 90 0.80 -0.59 8.68
CA MET A 90 0.71 -0.37 10.13
C MET A 90 -0.54 -1.00 10.75
N SER A 91 -1.67 -1.06 10.03
CA SER A 91 -2.84 -1.80 10.52
C SER A 91 -2.53 -3.29 10.71
N VAL A 92 -1.76 -3.89 9.81
CA VAL A 92 -1.27 -5.27 9.93
C VAL A 92 -0.27 -5.40 11.08
N ALA A 93 0.63 -4.42 11.27
CA ALA A 93 1.56 -4.39 12.39
C ALA A 93 0.83 -4.36 13.75
N TRP A 94 -0.24 -3.57 13.86
CA TRP A 94 -1.07 -3.54 15.06
C TRP A 94 -1.83 -4.86 15.31
N ALA A 95 -2.38 -5.47 14.24
CA ALA A 95 -3.00 -6.79 14.34
C ALA A 95 -1.99 -7.84 14.82
N TYR A 96 -0.78 -7.85 14.24
CA TYR A 96 0.33 -8.69 14.65
C TYR A 96 0.66 -8.50 16.14
N ALA A 97 0.81 -7.25 16.59
CA ALA A 97 1.14 -6.95 17.99
C ALA A 97 0.02 -7.41 18.97
N GLN A 98 -1.25 -7.21 18.63
CA GLN A 98 -2.38 -7.66 19.46
C GLN A 98 -2.40 -9.19 19.60
N ILE A 99 -2.15 -9.92 18.52
CA ILE A 99 -2.13 -11.39 18.53
C ILE A 99 -0.90 -11.90 19.29
N LYS A 100 0.29 -11.34 19.04
CA LYS A 100 1.51 -11.67 19.79
C LYS A 100 1.34 -11.45 21.30
N ALA A 101 0.68 -10.36 21.69
CA ALA A 101 0.39 -10.05 23.11
C ALA A 101 -0.73 -10.91 23.71
N GLY A 102 -1.42 -11.73 22.92
CA GLY A 102 -2.55 -12.55 23.39
C GLY A 102 -3.84 -11.78 23.65
N ILE A 103 -3.94 -10.54 23.16
CA ILE A 103 -5.14 -9.69 23.26
C ILE A 103 -6.21 -10.15 22.27
N SER A 104 -5.79 -10.60 21.08
CA SER A 104 -6.66 -11.04 19.99
C SER A 104 -6.22 -12.40 19.45
N HIS A 105 -7.13 -13.10 18.80
CA HIS A 105 -6.91 -14.35 18.08
C HIS A 105 -7.07 -14.17 16.56
N THR A 106 -8.05 -13.36 16.14
CA THR A 106 -8.32 -13.09 14.72
C THR A 106 -8.70 -11.64 14.53
N VAL A 107 -7.96 -10.95 13.70
CA VAL A 107 -8.13 -9.52 13.39
C VAL A 107 -8.22 -9.36 11.87
N ILE A 108 -9.16 -8.53 11.39
CA ILE A 108 -9.13 -8.09 10.00
C ILE A 108 -8.35 -6.77 9.94
N ALA A 109 -7.26 -6.76 9.17
CA ALA A 109 -6.37 -5.62 9.05
C ALA A 109 -6.10 -5.27 7.58
N GLY A 110 -6.00 -4.00 7.27
CA GLY A 110 -5.80 -3.51 5.92
C GLY A 110 -6.16 -2.04 5.82
N GLY A 111 -6.83 -1.64 4.74
CA GLY A 111 -7.26 -0.26 4.63
C GLY A 111 -8.11 0.03 3.41
N ILE A 112 -8.60 1.25 3.37
CA ILE A 112 -9.39 1.82 2.29
C ILE A 112 -8.90 3.21 1.97
N GLU A 113 -9.10 3.62 0.71
CA GLU A 113 -8.88 5.00 0.31
C GLU A 113 -9.83 5.41 -0.80
N SER A 114 -10.28 6.66 -0.78
CA SER A 114 -10.96 7.28 -1.90
C SER A 114 -10.41 8.68 -2.13
N ALA A 115 -9.59 8.80 -3.15
CA ALA A 115 -9.16 10.10 -3.65
C ALA A 115 -10.30 10.84 -4.37
N SER A 116 -11.24 10.09 -4.93
CA SER A 116 -12.43 10.66 -5.62
C SER A 116 -13.37 11.39 -4.67
N LEU A 117 -13.51 10.91 -3.44
CA LEU A 117 -14.45 11.43 -2.44
C LEU A 117 -13.76 11.96 -1.19
N GLN A 118 -12.46 12.28 -1.27
CA GLN A 118 -11.75 12.90 -0.16
C GLN A 118 -12.36 14.26 0.18
N PRO A 119 -12.56 14.57 1.46
CA PRO A 119 -13.16 15.84 1.86
C PRO A 119 -12.15 16.99 1.71
N LYS A 120 -12.64 18.12 1.28
CA LYS A 120 -11.94 19.39 1.42
C LYS A 120 -12.07 19.88 2.87
N ARG A 121 -10.99 20.27 3.50
CA ARG A 121 -10.94 20.76 4.89
C ARG A 121 -10.46 22.20 4.91
N SER A 122 -10.87 22.95 5.92
CA SER A 122 -10.45 24.34 6.11
C SER A 122 -9.80 24.49 7.48
N TYR A 123 -8.74 25.28 7.55
CA TYR A 123 -8.16 25.66 8.83
C TYR A 123 -9.10 26.60 9.61
N ALA A 124 -9.11 26.49 10.93
CA ALA A 124 -9.89 27.38 11.79
C ALA A 124 -9.37 28.83 11.69
N ALA A 125 -10.23 29.81 11.94
CA ALA A 125 -9.87 31.22 11.84
C ALA A 125 -8.71 31.68 12.75
N LEU A 126 -8.45 30.95 13.85
CA LEU A 126 -7.34 31.21 14.77
C LEU A 126 -6.11 30.36 14.48
N ASP A 127 -6.14 29.49 13.47
CA ASP A 127 -4.97 28.74 13.04
C ASP A 127 -3.99 29.67 12.30
N ARG A 128 -2.70 29.48 12.48
CA ARG A 128 -1.69 30.23 11.75
C ARG A 128 -1.59 29.83 10.27
N ARG A 129 -2.11 28.64 9.94
CA ARG A 129 -2.24 28.18 8.56
C ARG A 129 -3.54 28.74 7.99
N GLU A 130 -3.54 29.07 6.72
CA GLU A 130 -4.67 29.70 6.05
C GLU A 130 -5.20 28.86 4.90
N GLY A 131 -6.46 29.06 4.58
CA GLY A 131 -7.11 28.46 3.42
C GLY A 131 -7.59 27.02 3.64
N ASP A 132 -7.75 26.33 2.52
CA ASP A 132 -8.28 24.98 2.46
C ASP A 132 -7.16 23.97 2.13
N TYR A 133 -7.36 22.72 2.56
CA TYR A 133 -6.42 21.64 2.27
C TYR A 133 -7.13 20.32 2.01
N TYR A 134 -6.50 19.45 1.23
CA TYR A 134 -6.88 18.04 1.02
C TYR A 134 -5.94 17.10 1.76
N VAL A 135 -4.66 17.40 1.79
CA VAL A 135 -3.63 16.61 2.47
C VAL A 135 -3.28 17.28 3.79
N ALA A 136 -3.42 16.55 4.89
CA ALA A 136 -3.02 17.03 6.20
C ALA A 136 -1.50 17.26 6.27
N GLN A 137 -1.07 18.27 7.02
CA GLN A 137 0.35 18.51 7.27
C GLN A 137 0.98 17.31 7.99
N PHE A 138 2.08 16.80 7.46
CA PHE A 138 2.84 15.69 8.03
C PHE A 138 4.31 16.02 8.33
N SER A 139 4.70 17.26 8.12
CA SER A 139 6.04 17.78 8.46
C SER A 139 5.93 19.15 9.11
N PRO A 140 6.70 19.43 10.18
CA PRO A 140 6.65 20.73 10.86
C PRO A 140 7.18 21.88 10.00
N HIS A 141 7.96 21.57 8.97
CA HIS A 141 8.67 22.56 8.15
C HIS A 141 8.03 22.76 6.77
N GLU A 142 7.01 21.98 6.40
CA GLU A 142 6.39 22.04 5.08
C GLU A 142 4.88 21.82 5.19
N ILE A 143 4.12 22.83 4.77
CA ILE A 143 2.63 22.85 4.87
C ILE A 143 1.99 22.61 3.48
N SER A 144 2.80 22.45 2.44
CA SER A 144 2.34 22.31 1.06
C SER A 144 1.64 20.97 0.83
N SER A 145 0.53 20.98 0.06
CA SER A 145 -0.11 19.78 -0.48
C SER A 145 0.83 18.97 -1.39
N ASP A 146 1.88 19.62 -1.91
CA ASP A 146 2.88 19.04 -2.80
C ASP A 146 4.13 18.50 -2.05
N ALA A 147 4.08 18.48 -0.71
CA ALA A 147 5.22 18.11 0.13
C ALA A 147 5.83 16.76 -0.24
N MET A 148 5.02 15.75 -0.61
CA MET A 148 5.52 14.45 -1.07
C MET A 148 6.18 14.50 -2.44
N LEU A 149 5.66 15.32 -3.36
CA LEU A 149 6.28 15.55 -4.68
C LEU A 149 7.66 16.21 -4.50
N TRP A 150 7.75 17.21 -3.64
CA TRP A 150 9.03 17.82 -3.27
C TRP A 150 9.97 16.84 -2.55
N GLY A 151 9.43 15.95 -1.73
CA GLY A 151 10.19 14.86 -1.10
C GLY A 151 10.81 13.94 -2.15
N ALA A 152 10.07 13.57 -3.19
CA ALA A 152 10.57 12.77 -4.30
C ALA A 152 11.66 13.52 -5.08
N GLU A 153 11.47 14.80 -5.40
CA GLU A 153 12.48 15.63 -6.08
C GLU A 153 13.78 15.74 -5.27
N ARG A 154 13.67 15.95 -3.95
CA ARG A 154 14.84 16.00 -3.06
C ARG A 154 15.57 14.67 -3.02
N THR A 155 14.82 13.56 -3.01
CA THR A 155 15.40 12.21 -3.04
C THR A 155 16.10 11.94 -4.37
N ILE A 156 15.48 12.31 -5.49
CA ILE A 156 16.09 12.25 -6.84
C ILE A 156 17.42 13.01 -6.85
N LYS A 157 17.42 14.24 -6.35
CA LYS A 157 18.62 15.10 -6.30
C LYS A 157 19.68 14.54 -5.36
N LYS A 158 19.30 14.11 -4.15
CA LYS A 158 20.21 13.54 -3.14
C LYS A 158 20.99 12.34 -3.68
N HIS A 159 20.30 11.47 -4.41
CA HIS A 159 20.86 10.24 -4.96
C HIS A 159 21.33 10.39 -6.41
N ALA A 160 21.29 11.60 -6.98
CA ALA A 160 21.67 11.86 -8.36
C ALA A 160 20.99 10.87 -9.35
N VAL A 161 19.69 10.63 -9.17
CA VAL A 161 18.89 9.75 -10.03
C VAL A 161 18.58 10.48 -11.32
N ASN A 162 18.70 9.81 -12.45
CA ASN A 162 18.35 10.35 -13.75
C ASN A 162 17.00 9.85 -14.26
N ASP A 163 16.44 10.56 -15.22
CA ASP A 163 15.12 10.30 -15.76
C ASP A 163 15.02 8.94 -16.50
N GLU A 164 16.10 8.51 -17.16
CA GLU A 164 16.12 7.23 -17.87
C GLU A 164 16.05 6.02 -16.94
N GLU A 165 16.69 6.10 -15.76
CA GLU A 165 16.54 5.06 -14.71
C GLU A 165 15.09 4.97 -14.24
N MET A 166 14.44 6.11 -13.95
CA MET A 166 13.04 6.14 -13.55
C MET A 166 12.11 5.59 -14.63
N LYS A 167 12.31 5.98 -15.89
CA LYS A 167 11.54 5.48 -17.05
C LYS A 167 11.66 3.97 -17.21
N TYR A 168 12.86 3.41 -17.03
CA TYR A 168 13.07 1.97 -17.07
C TYR A 168 12.15 1.25 -16.09
N HIS A 169 12.08 1.71 -14.84
CA HIS A 169 11.25 1.09 -13.81
C HIS A 169 9.75 1.27 -14.07
N VAL A 170 9.31 2.43 -14.55
CA VAL A 170 7.91 2.64 -14.97
C VAL A 170 7.51 1.64 -16.06
N LEU A 171 8.32 1.48 -17.10
CA LEU A 171 8.06 0.54 -18.19
C LEU A 171 8.06 -0.90 -17.68
N ARG A 172 9.00 -1.25 -16.81
CA ARG A 172 9.09 -2.57 -16.19
C ARG A 172 7.84 -2.88 -15.37
N SER A 173 7.39 -1.97 -14.51
CA SER A 173 6.20 -2.15 -13.66
C SER A 173 4.96 -2.42 -14.51
N HIS A 174 4.69 -1.62 -15.55
CA HIS A 174 3.55 -1.83 -16.44
C HIS A 174 3.62 -3.14 -17.24
N ARG A 175 4.81 -3.51 -17.73
CA ARG A 175 5.00 -4.78 -18.45
C ARG A 175 4.70 -5.98 -17.55
N LEU A 176 5.27 -6.00 -16.33
CA LEU A 176 5.05 -7.08 -15.38
C LEU A 176 3.59 -7.16 -14.91
N ALA A 177 2.93 -6.02 -14.68
CA ALA A 177 1.51 -5.98 -14.34
C ALA A 177 0.62 -6.52 -15.47
N GLN A 178 0.97 -6.23 -16.73
CA GLN A 178 0.25 -6.78 -17.88
C GLN A 178 0.45 -8.30 -17.98
N GLU A 179 1.68 -8.79 -17.82
CA GLU A 179 1.98 -10.22 -17.80
C GLU A 179 1.24 -10.95 -16.66
N ALA A 180 1.23 -10.37 -15.45
CA ALA A 180 0.50 -10.93 -14.30
C ALA A 180 -1.00 -10.99 -14.55
N LYS A 181 -1.57 -9.96 -15.17
CA LYS A 181 -2.98 -9.90 -15.57
C LYS A 181 -3.33 -10.97 -16.60
N GLU A 182 -2.51 -11.15 -17.63
CA GLU A 182 -2.71 -12.17 -18.66
C GLU A 182 -2.65 -13.59 -18.09
N LYS A 183 -1.74 -13.83 -17.15
CA LYS A 183 -1.59 -15.09 -16.41
C LYS A 183 -2.61 -15.26 -15.28
N ARG A 184 -3.42 -14.24 -14.98
CA ARG A 184 -4.43 -14.23 -13.93
C ARG A 184 -3.89 -14.54 -12.52
N VAL A 185 -2.64 -14.17 -12.26
CA VAL A 185 -1.93 -14.51 -11.01
C VAL A 185 -2.61 -13.91 -9.78
N LEU A 186 -3.17 -12.70 -9.90
CA LEU A 186 -3.83 -11.98 -8.81
C LEU A 186 -5.33 -12.27 -8.66
N ASP A 187 -5.95 -13.02 -9.60
CA ASP A 187 -7.40 -13.27 -9.57
C ASP A 187 -7.90 -13.83 -8.22
N PRO A 188 -7.19 -14.74 -7.52
CA PRO A 188 -7.63 -15.24 -6.21
C PRO A 188 -7.74 -14.16 -5.12
N TYR A 189 -7.04 -13.05 -5.30
CA TYR A 189 -6.95 -11.95 -4.33
C TYR A 189 -7.76 -10.72 -4.72
N VAL A 190 -8.41 -10.73 -5.90
CA VAL A 190 -9.20 -9.59 -6.38
C VAL A 190 -10.68 -9.87 -6.25
N LEU A 191 -11.36 -9.08 -5.40
CA LEU A 191 -12.82 -9.14 -5.27
C LEU A 191 -13.48 -8.60 -6.53
N PRO A 192 -14.33 -9.38 -7.24
CA PRO A 192 -15.13 -8.85 -8.32
C PRO A 192 -16.10 -7.77 -7.79
N VAL A 193 -15.96 -6.55 -8.28
CA VAL A 193 -16.84 -5.43 -7.94
C VAL A 193 -17.62 -5.01 -9.18
N ILE A 194 -18.93 -4.85 -9.03
CA ILE A 194 -19.81 -4.39 -10.10
C ILE A 194 -20.37 -3.02 -9.72
N VAL A 195 -20.20 -2.05 -10.61
CA VAL A 195 -20.74 -0.69 -10.52
C VAL A 195 -21.46 -0.37 -11.83
N HIS A 196 -22.70 0.11 -11.75
CA HIS A 196 -23.53 0.39 -12.94
C HIS A 196 -23.52 -0.74 -13.98
N GLN A 197 -23.70 -2.00 -13.52
CA GLN A 197 -23.74 -3.22 -14.33
C GLN A 197 -22.42 -3.53 -15.08
N ARG A 198 -21.30 -2.92 -14.69
CA ARG A 198 -19.98 -3.17 -15.28
C ARG A 198 -19.03 -3.71 -14.23
N TYR A 199 -18.24 -4.72 -14.59
CA TYR A 199 -17.14 -5.18 -13.74
C TYR A 199 -16.07 -4.11 -13.66
N CYS A 200 -15.65 -3.79 -12.43
CA CYS A 200 -14.49 -2.94 -12.18
C CYS A 200 -13.20 -3.66 -12.54
N ILE A 201 -12.21 -2.91 -12.97
CA ILE A 201 -10.88 -3.41 -13.36
C ILE A 201 -9.78 -2.55 -12.72
N ASP A 202 -8.55 -3.04 -12.69
CA ASP A 202 -7.38 -2.21 -12.40
C ASP A 202 -7.18 -1.22 -13.54
N GLN A 203 -7.60 0.05 -13.32
CA GLN A 203 -7.72 1.06 -14.38
C GLN A 203 -6.38 1.66 -14.82
N CYS A 204 -5.32 1.50 -14.00
CA CYS A 204 -4.04 2.16 -14.25
C CYS A 204 -3.09 1.35 -15.13
N ILE A 205 -3.29 0.03 -15.27
CA ILE A 205 -2.43 -0.83 -16.09
C ILE A 205 -2.56 -0.42 -17.57
N ARG A 206 -1.48 0.08 -18.14
CA ARG A 206 -1.46 0.58 -19.51
C ARG A 206 -0.74 -0.40 -20.44
N LYS A 207 -1.47 -0.96 -21.42
CA LYS A 207 -0.91 -1.85 -22.46
C LYS A 207 0.12 -1.14 -23.34
N THR A 208 -0.01 0.16 -23.53
CA THR A 208 0.77 0.98 -24.47
C THR A 208 1.71 1.96 -23.76
N MET A 209 2.14 1.64 -22.50
CA MET A 209 3.16 2.45 -21.86
C MET A 209 4.46 2.38 -22.68
N SER A 210 5.04 3.53 -22.97
CA SER A 210 6.23 3.62 -23.82
C SER A 210 7.12 4.79 -23.40
N ALA A 211 8.41 4.69 -23.72
CA ALA A 211 9.36 5.78 -23.51
C ALA A 211 8.91 7.07 -24.20
N SER A 212 8.36 6.97 -25.43
CA SER A 212 7.83 8.13 -26.16
C SER A 212 6.68 8.81 -25.44
N LEU A 213 5.80 8.05 -24.74
CA LEU A 213 4.74 8.63 -23.91
C LEU A 213 5.33 9.34 -22.70
N LEU A 214 6.26 8.69 -21.98
CA LEU A 214 6.91 9.24 -20.79
C LEU A 214 7.66 10.54 -21.12
N ASN A 215 8.38 10.59 -22.25
CA ASN A 215 9.13 11.78 -22.70
C ASN A 215 8.24 13.01 -22.99
N ARG A 216 6.94 12.83 -23.20
CA ARG A 216 5.98 13.92 -23.43
C ARG A 216 5.32 14.43 -22.16
N MET A 217 5.50 13.73 -21.03
CA MET A 217 4.90 14.14 -19.77
C MET A 217 5.66 15.33 -19.19
N LYS A 218 4.90 16.33 -18.76
CA LYS A 218 5.47 17.54 -18.16
C LYS A 218 5.73 17.31 -16.66
N PRO A 219 6.81 17.88 -16.11
CA PRO A 219 7.02 17.91 -14.66
C PRO A 219 5.85 18.57 -13.94
N ILE A 220 5.38 17.96 -12.85
CA ILE A 220 4.24 18.44 -12.06
C ILE A 220 4.59 19.73 -11.32
N LEU A 221 5.78 19.80 -10.76
CA LEU A 221 6.27 20.94 -9.96
C LEU A 221 6.91 22.06 -10.79
N GLY A 222 6.84 21.95 -12.12
CA GLY A 222 7.34 22.97 -13.03
C GLY A 222 8.74 22.68 -13.59
N LYS A 223 9.23 23.65 -14.37
CA LYS A 223 10.50 23.52 -15.12
C LYS A 223 11.70 23.29 -14.20
N GLY A 224 12.51 22.31 -14.51
CA GLY A 224 13.71 21.94 -13.77
C GLY A 224 13.49 20.84 -12.71
N THR A 225 12.26 20.31 -12.60
CA THR A 225 11.95 19.13 -11.78
C THR A 225 11.74 17.90 -12.67
N GLN A 226 11.77 16.69 -12.07
CA GLN A 226 11.73 15.41 -12.80
C GLN A 226 10.48 14.58 -12.50
N VAL A 227 9.72 14.90 -11.43
CA VAL A 227 8.51 14.16 -11.07
C VAL A 227 7.38 14.50 -12.05
N THR A 228 6.82 13.47 -12.68
CA THR A 228 5.73 13.58 -13.66
C THR A 228 4.57 12.64 -13.26
N ALA A 229 3.44 12.77 -13.92
CA ALA A 229 2.32 11.83 -13.73
C ALA A 229 2.65 10.39 -14.20
N GLY A 230 3.78 10.17 -14.88
CA GLY A 230 4.21 8.85 -15.32
C GLY A 230 5.12 8.15 -14.33
N ASN A 231 5.84 8.88 -13.49
CA ASN A 231 6.80 8.33 -12.52
C ASN A 231 6.40 8.55 -11.06
N ALA A 232 5.15 8.98 -10.83
CA ALA A 232 4.54 9.17 -9.52
C ALA A 232 3.13 8.58 -9.48
N CYS A 233 2.79 7.88 -8.40
CA CYS A 233 1.46 7.39 -8.13
C CYS A 233 0.71 8.41 -7.26
N LEU A 234 -0.18 9.18 -7.87
CA LEU A 234 -0.81 10.30 -7.18
C LEU A 234 -2.05 9.84 -6.40
N THR A 235 -3.19 9.72 -7.03
CA THR A 235 -4.47 9.57 -6.32
C THR A 235 -5.32 8.44 -6.89
N HIS A 236 -5.66 7.47 -6.04
CA HIS A 236 -6.40 6.28 -6.44
C HIS A 236 -7.46 5.91 -5.40
N ASP A 237 -8.45 5.14 -5.85
CA ASP A 237 -9.51 4.58 -5.03
C ASP A 237 -9.33 3.07 -4.91
N GLY A 238 -9.50 2.54 -3.71
CA GLY A 238 -9.43 1.10 -3.51
C GLY A 238 -9.45 0.67 -2.05
N ALA A 239 -9.59 -0.63 -1.83
CA ALA A 239 -9.60 -1.23 -0.52
C ALA A 239 -8.89 -2.58 -0.55
N ALA A 240 -8.22 -2.94 0.55
CA ALA A 240 -7.60 -4.25 0.73
C ALA A 240 -7.57 -4.62 2.22
N PHE A 241 -7.96 -5.85 2.53
CA PHE A 241 -7.95 -6.37 3.89
C PHE A 241 -7.49 -7.81 3.93
N LEU A 242 -6.82 -8.16 5.03
CA LEU A 242 -6.27 -9.47 5.36
C LEU A 242 -6.93 -10.00 6.62
N VAL A 243 -7.07 -11.31 6.72
CA VAL A 243 -7.44 -12.02 7.95
C VAL A 243 -6.16 -12.46 8.62
N VAL A 244 -5.81 -11.78 9.72
CA VAL A 244 -4.61 -12.04 10.53
C VAL A 244 -5.02 -12.84 11.76
N THR A 245 -4.33 -13.95 12.07
CA THR A 245 -4.78 -14.91 13.09
C THR A 245 -3.60 -15.65 13.73
N ASP A 246 -3.81 -16.25 14.92
CA ASP A 246 -2.89 -17.21 15.54
C ASP A 246 -3.13 -18.67 15.08
N THR A 247 -4.14 -18.90 14.23
CA THR A 247 -4.39 -20.21 13.64
C THR A 247 -3.39 -20.47 12.50
N PRO A 248 -2.63 -21.57 12.52
CA PRO A 248 -1.68 -21.92 11.47
C PRO A 248 -2.30 -21.84 10.07
N SER A 249 -1.60 -21.19 9.17
CA SER A 249 -2.02 -20.95 7.79
C SER A 249 -0.81 -20.90 6.87
N GLU A 250 -1.01 -20.88 5.54
CA GLU A 250 0.07 -20.93 4.54
C GLU A 250 1.09 -19.80 4.70
N PHE A 251 0.68 -18.61 5.17
CA PHE A 251 1.58 -17.47 5.30
C PHE A 251 1.72 -17.03 6.75
N ARG A 252 2.95 -17.03 7.26
CA ARG A 252 3.31 -16.51 8.58
C ARG A 252 3.89 -15.10 8.47
N ILE A 253 3.49 -14.21 9.35
CA ILE A 253 4.19 -12.94 9.55
C ILE A 253 5.38 -13.23 10.48
N ALA A 254 6.56 -13.35 9.90
CA ALA A 254 7.75 -13.72 10.66
C ALA A 254 8.32 -12.54 11.48
N HIS A 255 8.31 -11.34 10.90
CA HIS A 255 8.79 -10.12 11.58
C HIS A 255 8.19 -8.85 10.97
N ILE A 256 8.15 -7.78 11.77
CA ILE A 256 7.72 -6.45 11.33
C ILE A 256 8.66 -5.41 11.95
N GLU A 257 9.11 -4.46 11.13
CA GLU A 257 9.86 -3.29 11.58
C GLU A 257 9.21 -1.99 11.10
N SER A 258 9.20 -1.00 11.99
CA SER A 258 8.80 0.37 11.66
C SER A 258 10.02 1.27 11.75
N TRP A 259 10.17 2.16 10.78
CA TRP A 259 11.28 3.10 10.70
C TRP A 259 10.75 4.52 10.57
N ALA A 260 11.49 5.49 11.09
CA ALA A 260 11.26 6.92 10.88
C ALA A 260 12.57 7.69 10.75
N GLY A 261 12.56 8.71 9.92
CA GLY A 261 13.72 9.58 9.65
C GLY A 261 13.31 10.96 9.15
N ASN A 262 14.14 11.55 8.30
CA ASN A 262 13.91 12.91 7.82
C ASN A 262 12.69 12.98 6.88
N PRO A 263 11.62 13.73 7.25
CA PRO A 263 10.40 13.85 6.47
C PRO A 263 10.60 14.43 5.05
N LEU A 264 11.70 15.16 4.83
CA LEU A 264 12.03 15.72 3.51
C LEU A 264 12.47 14.67 2.49
N TYR A 265 12.75 13.43 2.93
CA TYR A 265 13.18 12.30 2.11
C TYR A 265 12.29 11.09 2.34
N SER A 266 10.99 11.30 2.51
CA SER A 266 10.01 10.24 2.79
C SER A 266 10.09 9.02 1.84
N PRO A 267 10.41 9.13 0.54
CA PRO A 267 10.59 7.97 -0.34
C PRO A 267 11.64 6.95 0.11
N GLU A 268 12.61 7.33 0.95
CA GLU A 268 13.62 6.42 1.50
C GLU A 268 13.05 5.41 2.52
N GLY A 269 11.81 5.63 3.00
CA GLY A 269 11.22 4.84 4.09
C GLY A 269 11.10 3.34 3.80
N ALA A 270 10.81 2.93 2.55
CA ALA A 270 10.73 1.52 2.19
C ALA A 270 12.11 0.85 2.23
N TRP A 271 13.14 1.52 1.70
CA TRP A 271 14.51 1.04 1.76
C TRP A 271 14.99 0.91 3.21
N LEU A 272 14.92 1.99 3.99
CA LEU A 272 15.50 2.04 5.33
C LEU A 272 14.77 1.15 6.35
N SER A 273 13.45 0.96 6.20
CA SER A 273 12.72 -0.05 6.98
C SER A 273 13.11 -1.49 6.60
N THR A 274 13.41 -1.74 5.32
CA THR A 274 13.92 -3.04 4.87
C THR A 274 15.31 -3.33 5.45
N GLU A 275 16.24 -2.37 5.41
CA GLU A 275 17.57 -2.51 6.02
C GLU A 275 17.48 -2.82 7.53
N LEU A 276 16.59 -2.11 8.23
CA LEU A 276 16.36 -2.36 9.64
C LEU A 276 15.82 -3.78 9.88
N LEU A 277 14.86 -4.23 9.08
CA LEU A 277 14.29 -5.57 9.17
C LEU A 277 15.33 -6.67 8.92
N LEU A 278 16.12 -6.55 7.86
CA LEU A 278 17.19 -7.50 7.54
C LEU A 278 18.21 -7.60 8.69
N ASN A 279 18.61 -6.44 9.24
CA ASN A 279 19.54 -6.41 10.39
C ASN A 279 18.93 -7.09 11.62
N ARG A 280 17.66 -6.81 11.95
CA ARG A 280 16.98 -7.41 13.13
C ARG A 280 16.77 -8.91 13.00
N THR A 281 16.48 -9.39 11.80
CA THR A 281 16.26 -10.82 11.54
C THR A 281 17.56 -11.59 11.24
N GLN A 282 18.70 -10.88 11.11
CA GLN A 282 19.98 -11.44 10.69
C GLN A 282 19.90 -12.15 9.33
N MET A 283 18.97 -11.71 8.47
CA MET A 283 18.83 -12.19 7.10
C MET A 283 19.54 -11.26 6.13
N SER A 284 19.92 -11.80 4.99
CA SER A 284 20.41 -11.05 3.84
C SER A 284 19.35 -10.94 2.75
N MET A 285 19.50 -10.03 1.80
CA MET A 285 18.60 -9.94 0.66
C MET A 285 18.65 -11.20 -0.24
N ASP A 286 19.71 -11.99 -0.18
CA ASP A 286 19.84 -13.25 -0.92
C ASP A 286 18.90 -14.34 -0.39
N ASP A 287 18.54 -14.29 0.90
CA ASP A 287 17.60 -15.20 1.55
C ASP A 287 16.14 -14.94 1.16
N ILE A 288 15.85 -13.81 0.52
CA ILE A 288 14.51 -13.37 0.16
C ILE A 288 14.19 -13.77 -1.28
N ASP A 289 13.01 -14.35 -1.50
CA ASP A 289 12.53 -14.82 -2.81
C ASP A 289 11.65 -13.80 -3.55
N VAL A 290 10.95 -12.95 -2.78
CA VAL A 290 10.04 -11.94 -3.29
C VAL A 290 10.22 -10.63 -2.51
N ILE A 291 10.34 -9.52 -3.24
CA ILE A 291 10.43 -8.18 -2.64
C ILE A 291 9.32 -7.32 -3.26
N GLU A 292 8.44 -6.80 -2.41
CA GLU A 292 7.37 -5.89 -2.80
C GLU A 292 7.55 -4.55 -2.08
N TRP A 293 8.21 -3.59 -2.74
CA TRP A 293 8.20 -2.21 -2.27
C TRP A 293 7.11 -1.42 -2.98
N ASN A 294 6.40 -0.60 -2.22
CA ASN A 294 5.37 0.24 -2.81
C ASN A 294 5.98 1.35 -3.67
N GLU A 295 5.73 1.32 -4.95
CA GLU A 295 6.25 2.25 -5.98
C GLU A 295 5.46 3.58 -5.97
N ALA A 296 5.44 4.29 -4.84
CA ALA A 296 4.78 5.61 -4.81
C ALA A 296 5.42 6.61 -5.79
N PHE A 297 6.71 6.46 -6.02
CA PHE A 297 7.53 7.21 -6.98
C PHE A 297 8.59 6.29 -7.57
N ALA A 298 8.89 6.41 -8.85
CA ALA A 298 9.90 5.59 -9.52
C ALA A 298 11.32 5.74 -8.94
N VAL A 299 11.62 6.81 -8.20
CA VAL A 299 12.89 6.95 -7.47
C VAL A 299 13.08 5.85 -6.44
N ILE A 300 12.00 5.30 -5.85
CA ILE A 300 12.07 4.18 -4.88
C ILE A 300 12.64 2.93 -5.56
N ASP A 301 12.20 2.65 -6.78
CA ASP A 301 12.68 1.52 -7.58
C ASP A 301 14.14 1.67 -7.97
N VAL A 302 14.56 2.90 -8.29
CA VAL A 302 15.98 3.19 -8.58
C VAL A 302 16.83 2.98 -7.33
N LEU A 303 16.36 3.39 -6.16
CA LEU A 303 17.06 3.13 -4.89
C LEU A 303 17.20 1.62 -4.66
N PHE A 304 16.13 0.85 -4.88
CA PHE A 304 16.22 -0.62 -4.82
C PHE A 304 17.27 -1.18 -5.77
N ALA A 305 17.18 -0.85 -7.05
CA ALA A 305 18.06 -1.38 -8.08
C ALA A 305 19.54 -1.03 -7.86
N ARG A 306 19.83 0.14 -7.29
CA ARG A 306 21.20 0.54 -6.95
C ARG A 306 21.74 -0.11 -5.69
N THR A 307 20.86 -0.35 -4.70
CA THR A 307 21.25 -1.02 -3.44
C THR A 307 21.42 -2.54 -3.64
N TYR A 308 20.51 -3.15 -4.43
CA TYR A 308 20.46 -4.60 -4.63
C TYR A 308 20.43 -4.97 -6.13
N PRO A 309 21.50 -4.65 -6.89
CA PRO A 309 21.51 -4.78 -8.36
C PRO A 309 21.27 -6.20 -8.87
N ASN A 310 21.62 -7.21 -8.07
CA ASN A 310 21.48 -8.62 -8.43
C ASN A 310 20.10 -9.22 -8.04
N GLN A 311 19.19 -8.43 -7.46
CA GLN A 311 17.90 -8.92 -6.94
C GLN A 311 16.68 -8.37 -7.72
N LEU A 312 16.91 -7.73 -8.86
CA LEU A 312 15.83 -7.06 -9.61
C LEU A 312 14.79 -8.05 -10.17
N ASP A 313 15.14 -9.30 -10.39
CA ASP A 313 14.24 -10.38 -10.81
C ASP A 313 13.26 -10.81 -9.72
N LYS A 314 13.60 -10.57 -8.44
CA LYS A 314 12.76 -10.84 -7.26
C LYS A 314 11.88 -9.64 -6.90
N TYR A 315 12.17 -8.46 -7.43
CA TYR A 315 11.56 -7.18 -7.06
C TYR A 315 10.29 -6.91 -7.86
N ASN A 316 9.16 -6.64 -7.17
CA ASN A 316 7.86 -6.30 -7.73
C ASN A 316 7.54 -7.15 -8.98
N ARG A 317 7.58 -8.49 -8.79
CA ARG A 317 7.52 -9.48 -9.88
C ARG A 317 6.23 -9.46 -10.67
N LEU A 318 5.16 -8.97 -10.06
CA LEU A 318 3.83 -8.84 -10.67
C LEU A 318 3.53 -7.42 -11.13
N GLY A 319 4.53 -6.53 -11.14
CA GLY A 319 4.36 -5.09 -11.26
C GLY A 319 3.92 -4.46 -9.93
N GLY A 320 4.12 -3.17 -9.76
CA GLY A 320 3.83 -2.46 -8.53
C GLY A 320 2.89 -1.27 -8.72
N ALA A 321 2.90 -0.34 -7.78
CA ALA A 321 1.96 0.77 -7.72
C ALA A 321 2.04 1.72 -8.91
N LEU A 322 3.18 1.86 -9.59
CA LEU A 322 3.30 2.63 -10.82
C LEU A 322 2.34 2.13 -11.91
N ALA A 323 2.08 0.83 -11.93
CA ALA A 323 1.17 0.21 -12.88
C ALA A 323 -0.25 0.04 -12.34
N TYR A 324 -0.40 -0.39 -11.08
CA TYR A 324 -1.72 -0.68 -10.50
C TYR A 324 -2.39 0.56 -9.90
N GLY A 325 -1.61 1.50 -9.37
CA GLY A 325 -2.10 2.63 -8.59
C GLY A 325 -1.81 2.49 -7.09
N HIS A 326 -2.01 3.58 -6.36
CA HIS A 326 -1.64 3.72 -4.95
C HIS A 326 -2.79 4.32 -4.12
N PRO A 327 -3.81 3.54 -3.73
CA PRO A 327 -4.79 3.96 -2.73
C PRO A 327 -4.13 3.93 -1.35
N TYR A 328 -3.68 5.07 -0.86
CA TYR A 328 -2.73 5.23 0.26
C TYR A 328 -3.00 4.31 1.45
N GLY A 329 -4.17 4.43 2.06
CA GLY A 329 -4.55 3.64 3.23
C GLY A 329 -4.61 2.12 3.00
N ALA A 330 -4.83 1.68 1.75
CA ALA A 330 -4.94 0.27 1.40
C ALA A 330 -3.62 -0.36 0.92
N SER A 331 -2.66 0.46 0.46
CA SER A 331 -1.50 -0.03 -0.30
C SER A 331 -0.62 -1.00 0.46
N GLY A 332 -0.43 -0.82 1.77
CA GLY A 332 0.33 -1.76 2.58
C GLY A 332 -0.27 -3.18 2.59
N ALA A 333 -1.61 -3.30 2.58
CA ALA A 333 -2.28 -4.59 2.46
C ALA A 333 -2.24 -5.13 1.01
N ILE A 334 -2.27 -4.26 0.01
CA ILE A 334 -2.18 -4.64 -1.41
C ILE A 334 -0.84 -5.31 -1.71
N ILE A 335 0.28 -4.71 -1.27
CA ILE A 335 1.61 -5.30 -1.51
C ILE A 335 1.78 -6.65 -0.79
N LEU A 336 1.14 -6.86 0.37
CA LEU A 336 1.13 -8.16 1.04
C LEU A 336 0.39 -9.23 0.21
N LEU A 337 -0.77 -8.88 -0.36
CA LEU A 337 -1.51 -9.79 -1.26
C LEU A 337 -0.71 -10.11 -2.54
N HIS A 338 0.00 -9.12 -3.10
CA HIS A 338 0.88 -9.32 -4.25
C HIS A 338 2.05 -10.24 -3.89
N ALA A 339 2.68 -10.03 -2.72
CA ALA A 339 3.75 -10.90 -2.23
C ALA A 339 3.30 -12.36 -2.03
N MET A 340 2.11 -12.56 -1.44
CA MET A 340 1.53 -13.90 -1.28
C MET A 340 1.34 -14.59 -2.63
N ALA A 341 0.76 -13.89 -3.61
CA ALA A 341 0.58 -14.41 -4.96
C ALA A 341 1.92 -14.71 -5.66
N ALA A 342 2.92 -13.82 -5.49
CA ALA A 342 4.24 -14.01 -6.08
C ALA A 342 4.99 -15.18 -5.46
N LEU A 343 4.94 -15.35 -4.11
CA LEU A 343 5.51 -16.51 -3.42
C LEU A 343 4.89 -17.83 -3.90
N GLN A 344 3.57 -17.88 -4.06
CA GLN A 344 2.89 -19.06 -4.61
C GLN A 344 3.34 -19.33 -6.05
N ALA A 345 3.43 -18.31 -6.88
CA ALA A 345 3.80 -18.45 -8.29
C ALA A 345 5.26 -18.91 -8.49
N CYS A 346 6.18 -18.50 -7.62
CA CYS A 346 7.60 -18.90 -7.72
C CYS A 346 8.00 -20.03 -6.78
N GLN A 347 7.07 -20.56 -5.98
CA GLN A 347 7.34 -21.56 -4.93
C GLN A 347 8.40 -21.08 -3.93
N GLY A 348 8.47 -19.75 -3.71
CA GLY A 348 9.40 -19.12 -2.78
C GLY A 348 8.94 -19.25 -1.33
N LYS A 349 9.86 -19.01 -0.40
CA LYS A 349 9.64 -19.13 1.04
C LYS A 349 9.49 -17.77 1.72
N TYR A 350 10.36 -16.82 1.44
CA TYR A 350 10.41 -15.54 2.13
C TYR A 350 10.06 -14.36 1.23
N ALA A 351 9.24 -13.45 1.73
CA ALA A 351 9.00 -12.16 1.09
C ALA A 351 9.17 -10.99 2.05
N ILE A 352 9.71 -9.88 1.55
CA ILE A 352 9.70 -8.58 2.24
C ILE A 352 8.72 -7.66 1.53
N CYS A 353 7.76 -7.13 2.28
CA CYS A 353 6.84 -6.09 1.84
C CYS A 353 7.17 -4.80 2.57
N ALA A 354 7.54 -3.73 1.85
CA ALA A 354 7.88 -2.46 2.47
C ALA A 354 7.18 -1.28 1.81
N ILE A 355 6.78 -0.32 2.62
CA ILE A 355 6.10 0.89 2.16
C ILE A 355 6.60 2.12 2.92
N ALA A 356 6.92 3.16 2.16
CA ALA A 356 7.24 4.48 2.68
C ALA A 356 5.95 5.25 2.99
N GLY A 357 5.95 5.99 4.09
CA GLY A 357 4.88 6.92 4.47
C GLY A 357 5.35 8.36 4.48
N ALA A 358 4.44 9.29 4.17
CA ALA A 358 4.70 10.71 4.33
C ALA A 358 5.07 11.02 5.78
N GLY A 359 5.93 12.02 5.99
CA GLY A 359 6.50 12.32 7.31
C GLY A 359 7.80 11.60 7.61
N GLY A 360 8.41 10.93 6.60
CA GLY A 360 9.66 10.21 6.74
C GLY A 360 9.52 8.90 7.50
N THR A 361 8.39 8.22 7.32
CA THR A 361 8.12 6.92 7.96
C THR A 361 8.25 5.78 6.96
N GLY A 362 8.37 4.55 7.48
CA GLY A 362 8.35 3.33 6.70
C GLY A 362 7.97 2.13 7.55
N VAL A 363 7.40 1.12 6.93
CA VAL A 363 7.17 -0.19 7.55
C VAL A 363 7.59 -1.29 6.60
N ALA A 364 8.29 -2.29 7.12
CA ALA A 364 8.67 -3.50 6.42
C ALA A 364 8.13 -4.73 7.16
N ILE A 365 7.57 -5.67 6.41
CA ILE A 365 6.94 -6.88 6.91
C ILE A 365 7.61 -8.07 6.23
N LEU A 366 8.14 -9.01 7.02
CA LEU A 366 8.68 -10.28 6.54
C LEU A 366 7.59 -11.34 6.59
N LEU A 367 7.25 -11.87 5.43
CA LEU A 367 6.39 -13.04 5.28
C LEU A 367 7.21 -14.29 5.09
N GLU A 368 6.76 -15.39 5.67
CA GLU A 368 7.23 -16.74 5.41
C GLU A 368 6.06 -17.58 4.89
N ARG A 369 6.24 -18.22 3.74
CA ARG A 369 5.31 -19.22 3.24
C ARG A 369 5.66 -20.56 3.88
N MET A 370 4.70 -21.12 4.61
CA MET A 370 4.81 -22.42 5.26
C MET A 370 4.62 -23.54 4.24
N GLU A 371 5.29 -24.69 4.45
CA GLU A 371 5.13 -25.88 3.63
C GLU A 371 3.76 -26.53 3.78
#